data_70e39a190b7bd2f0b06d296ff4e93a79
#
_entry.id   70e39a190b7bd2f0b06d296ff4e93a79
#
_cell.length_a   1.000
_cell.length_b   1.000
_cell.length_c   1.000
_cell.angle_alpha   90.00
_cell.angle_beta   90.00
_cell.angle_gamma   90.00
#
_symmetry.space_group_name_H-M   'P 1'
#
loop_
_entity.id
_entity.type
_entity.pdbx_description
1 polymer ?
#
loop_
_entity_poly.entity_id
_entity_poly.type
_entity_poly.pdbx_seq_one_letter_code
_entity_poly.pdbx_strand_id
1 'polypeptide(L)'
;GADSYGIGTDEANDVDKHVRRILSMHRSIRANEESIGKITAKQEVLKPYLGLDVPMQISSTKTAFAKVGSLDGEWNMERLLTAFSEEGAEDVHIEIIKSTKSKTYLWILYPKNRDAAVQAVFRKIGFAEPVFSLSHHTPKKKIEVLETAKQALLSENEGYKKDIMNCVQYLDEIKLFYDRLLMRREK
;
A
#
# COMPACT_ATOMS: atom_id res chain seq x y z
N GLY A 1 15.03 -29.09 36.11
CA GLY A 1 15.70 -27.98 35.45
C GLY A 1 16.47 -28.43 34.21
N ALA A 2 16.97 -27.49 33.46
CA ALA A 2 17.74 -27.74 32.22
C ALA A 2 18.93 -28.68 32.46
N ASP A 3 19.58 -28.56 33.64
CA ASP A 3 20.74 -29.34 33.99
C ASP A 3 20.44 -30.83 34.19
N SER A 4 19.21 -31.20 34.58
CA SER A 4 18.82 -32.61 34.76
C SER A 4 18.77 -33.40 33.45
N TYR A 5 18.76 -32.73 32.30
CA TYR A 5 18.79 -33.34 30.98
C TYR A 5 20.14 -33.23 30.28
N GLY A 6 21.18 -32.77 30.98
CA GLY A 6 22.49 -32.54 30.42
C GLY A 6 22.61 -31.26 29.60
N ILE A 7 21.62 -30.39 29.68
CA ILE A 7 21.62 -29.06 29.03
C ILE A 7 22.26 -28.08 30.01
N GLY A 8 23.42 -27.53 29.67
CA GLY A 8 24.06 -26.49 30.45
C GLY A 8 23.34 -25.15 30.34
N THR A 9 23.66 -24.23 31.25
CA THR A 9 23.08 -22.89 31.26
C THR A 9 23.35 -22.12 29.95
N ASP A 10 24.56 -22.27 29.40
CA ASP A 10 24.96 -21.58 28.15
C ASP A 10 24.18 -22.11 26.95
N GLU A 11 23.96 -23.42 26.87
CA GLU A 11 23.17 -24.04 25.81
C GLU A 11 21.68 -23.63 25.89
N ALA A 12 21.13 -23.60 27.13
CA ALA A 12 19.75 -23.15 27.33
C ALA A 12 19.58 -21.69 26.95
N ASN A 13 20.56 -20.84 27.25
CA ASN A 13 20.56 -19.43 26.81
C ASN A 13 20.68 -19.29 25.30
N ASP A 14 21.48 -20.15 24.65
CA ASP A 14 21.62 -20.16 23.21
C ASP A 14 20.32 -20.56 22.51
N VAL A 15 19.64 -21.58 23.00
CA VAL A 15 18.31 -22.00 22.51
C VAL A 15 17.30 -20.85 22.67
N ASP A 16 17.25 -20.22 23.84
CA ASP A 16 16.34 -19.10 24.09
C ASP A 16 16.62 -17.93 23.16
N LYS A 17 17.88 -17.60 22.91
CA LYS A 17 18.29 -16.56 21.97
C LYS A 17 17.79 -16.84 20.55
N HIS A 18 17.89 -18.08 20.07
CA HIS A 18 17.41 -18.49 18.75
C HIS A 18 15.89 -18.41 18.66
N VAL A 19 15.18 -18.84 19.70
CA VAL A 19 13.72 -18.75 19.77
C VAL A 19 13.27 -17.29 19.71
N ARG A 20 13.89 -16.40 20.48
CA ARG A 20 13.59 -14.96 20.45
C ARG A 20 13.84 -14.35 19.10
N ARG A 21 14.93 -14.77 18.44
CA ARG A 21 15.27 -14.31 17.08
C ARG A 21 14.21 -14.73 16.07
N ILE A 22 13.77 -15.98 16.10
CA ILE A 22 12.68 -16.49 15.25
C ILE A 22 11.42 -15.66 15.45
N LEU A 23 11.02 -15.42 16.70
CA LEU A 23 9.81 -14.64 17.00
C LEU A 23 9.93 -13.18 16.55
N SER A 24 11.12 -12.59 16.70
CA SER A 24 11.39 -11.23 16.22
C SER A 24 11.30 -11.13 14.71
N MET A 25 11.90 -12.06 13.98
CA MET A 25 11.80 -12.10 12.51
C MET A 25 10.37 -12.33 12.04
N HIS A 26 9.63 -13.16 12.75
CA HIS A 26 8.22 -13.42 12.43
C HIS A 26 7.37 -12.16 12.59
N ARG A 27 7.62 -11.37 13.63
CA ARG A 27 6.96 -10.05 13.80
C ARG A 27 7.32 -9.10 12.67
N SER A 28 8.59 -9.09 12.25
CA SER A 28 9.04 -8.25 11.12
C SER A 28 8.37 -8.64 9.82
N ILE A 29 8.20 -9.92 9.55
CA ILE A 29 7.46 -10.42 8.37
C ILE A 29 6.03 -9.91 8.40
N ARG A 30 5.35 -10.03 9.53
CA ARG A 30 3.95 -9.55 9.67
C ARG A 30 3.83 -8.04 9.47
N ALA A 31 4.75 -7.27 10.03
CA ALA A 31 4.78 -5.81 9.83
C ALA A 31 4.97 -5.46 8.35
N ASN A 32 5.86 -6.17 7.66
CA ASN A 32 6.09 -5.99 6.24
C ASN A 32 4.87 -6.39 5.40
N GLU A 33 4.20 -7.48 5.74
CA GLU A 33 2.96 -7.91 5.07
C GLU A 33 1.86 -6.86 5.21
N GLU A 34 1.71 -6.25 6.38
CA GLU A 34 0.78 -5.14 6.60
C GLU A 34 1.13 -3.94 5.72
N SER A 35 2.41 -3.57 5.66
CA SER A 35 2.88 -2.47 4.80
C SER A 35 2.65 -2.78 3.32
N ILE A 36 2.89 -4.01 2.88
CA ILE A 36 2.63 -4.47 1.51
C ILE A 36 1.14 -4.34 1.18
N GLY A 37 0.27 -4.72 2.11
CA GLY A 37 -1.18 -4.55 1.95
C GLY A 37 -1.59 -3.10 1.74
N LYS A 38 -1.01 -2.18 2.51
CA LYS A 38 -1.25 -0.73 2.38
C LYS A 38 -0.75 -0.20 1.04
N ILE A 39 0.43 -0.64 0.59
CA ILE A 39 0.98 -0.26 -0.72
C ILE A 39 0.06 -0.75 -1.84
N THR A 40 -0.38 -2.00 -1.78
CA THR A 40 -1.28 -2.59 -2.77
C THR A 40 -2.60 -1.81 -2.84
N ALA A 41 -3.17 -1.45 -1.71
CA ALA A 41 -4.39 -0.64 -1.65
C ALA A 41 -4.21 0.72 -2.32
N LYS A 42 -3.08 1.40 -2.09
CA LYS A 42 -2.74 2.66 -2.75
C LYS A 42 -2.60 2.49 -4.26
N GLN A 43 -1.96 1.42 -4.72
CA GLN A 43 -1.83 1.12 -6.14
C GLN A 43 -3.21 0.91 -6.79
N GLU A 44 -4.11 0.19 -6.15
CA GLU A 44 -5.46 -0.04 -6.66
C GLU A 44 -6.25 1.26 -6.82
N VAL A 45 -6.14 2.18 -5.88
CA VAL A 45 -6.79 3.50 -5.95
C VAL A 45 -6.24 4.32 -7.12
N LEU A 46 -4.95 4.18 -7.45
CA LEU A 46 -4.30 4.91 -8.54
C LEU A 46 -4.56 4.34 -9.94
N LYS A 47 -4.82 3.04 -10.06
CA LYS A 47 -4.98 2.36 -11.35
C LYS A 47 -5.97 3.03 -12.31
N PRO A 48 -7.17 3.46 -11.88
CA PRO A 48 -8.11 4.11 -12.78
C PRO A 48 -7.62 5.43 -13.39
N TYR A 49 -6.61 6.04 -12.76
CA TYR A 49 -6.06 7.33 -13.18
C TYR A 49 -4.79 7.21 -14.04
N LEU A 50 -4.43 6.00 -14.47
CA LEU A 50 -3.19 5.74 -15.24
C LEU A 50 -3.09 6.53 -16.55
N GLY A 51 -4.22 6.94 -17.15
CA GLY A 51 -4.23 7.79 -18.34
C GLY A 51 -3.88 9.25 -18.09
N LEU A 52 -3.71 9.66 -16.82
CA LEU A 52 -3.39 11.04 -16.48
C LEU A 52 -1.87 11.26 -16.55
N ASP A 53 -1.42 12.10 -17.48
CA ASP A 53 -0.01 12.39 -17.76
C ASP A 53 0.55 13.59 -16.96
N VAL A 54 -0.23 14.15 -16.05
CA VAL A 54 0.23 15.25 -15.19
C VAL A 54 0.49 14.76 -13.78
N PRO A 55 1.51 15.31 -13.08
CA PRO A 55 1.73 14.99 -11.68
C PRO A 55 0.52 15.37 -10.83
N MET A 56 0.15 14.48 -9.91
CA MET A 56 -1.02 14.68 -9.04
C MET A 56 -0.91 15.94 -8.18
N GLN A 57 0.29 16.41 -7.90
CA GLN A 57 0.55 17.60 -7.09
C GLN A 57 0.53 18.91 -7.89
N ILE A 58 0.73 18.88 -9.21
CA ILE A 58 0.63 20.08 -10.07
C ILE A 58 -0.82 20.51 -10.24
N SER A 59 -1.70 19.86 -9.56
CA SER A 59 -3.11 20.08 -9.76
C SER A 59 -3.60 21.44 -9.25
N SER A 60 -2.82 22.21 -8.52
CA SER A 60 -3.28 23.52 -8.09
C SER A 60 -2.19 24.57 -8.30
N THR A 61 -2.56 25.64 -8.98
CA THR A 61 -1.72 26.84 -9.15
C THR A 61 -2.21 27.95 -8.21
N LYS A 62 -1.58 29.11 -8.29
CA LYS A 62 -1.99 30.29 -7.55
C LYS A 62 -3.44 30.73 -7.88
N THR A 63 -3.89 30.55 -9.12
CA THR A 63 -5.17 31.05 -9.61
C THR A 63 -6.19 29.96 -9.99
N ALA A 64 -5.77 28.72 -10.02
CA ALA A 64 -6.62 27.61 -10.42
C ALA A 64 -6.50 26.43 -9.46
N PHE A 65 -7.59 25.68 -9.33
CA PHE A 65 -7.61 24.37 -8.73
C PHE A 65 -7.68 23.30 -9.80
N ALA A 66 -7.01 22.17 -9.56
CA ALA A 66 -7.27 20.95 -10.30
C ALA A 66 -7.64 19.84 -9.32
N LYS A 67 -8.59 19.02 -9.71
CA LYS A 67 -9.13 17.94 -8.92
C LYS A 67 -9.19 16.68 -9.74
N VAL A 68 -8.92 15.54 -9.10
CA VAL A 68 -9.20 14.22 -9.65
C VAL A 68 -10.26 13.55 -8.81
N GLY A 69 -11.08 12.75 -9.43
CA GLY A 69 -12.12 12.02 -8.72
C GLY A 69 -12.98 11.18 -9.62
N SER A 70 -14.00 10.59 -9.05
CA SER A 70 -14.89 9.68 -9.75
C SER A 70 -16.35 10.01 -9.54
N LEU A 71 -17.15 9.59 -10.51
CA LEU A 71 -18.61 9.62 -10.50
C LEU A 71 -19.12 8.19 -10.64
N ASP A 72 -20.24 7.89 -9.98
CA ASP A 72 -20.95 6.65 -10.22
C ASP A 72 -21.65 6.70 -11.60
N GLY A 73 -21.58 5.58 -12.30
CA GLY A 73 -22.16 5.44 -13.61
C GLY A 73 -21.28 5.95 -14.74
N GLU A 74 -21.82 5.86 -15.94
CA GLU A 74 -21.18 6.30 -17.17
C GLU A 74 -21.63 7.72 -17.51
N TRP A 75 -20.65 8.63 -17.58
CA TRP A 75 -20.90 10.04 -17.93
C TRP A 75 -20.15 10.39 -19.20
N ASN A 76 -20.82 11.12 -20.10
CA ASN A 76 -20.18 11.72 -21.26
C ASN A 76 -19.88 13.21 -21.03
N MET A 77 -19.09 13.80 -21.92
CA MET A 77 -18.68 15.20 -21.79
C MET A 77 -19.86 16.15 -21.80
N GLU A 78 -20.85 15.91 -22.66
CA GLU A 78 -22.05 16.76 -22.79
C GLU A 78 -22.81 16.82 -21.45
N ARG A 79 -23.06 15.68 -20.84
CA ARG A 79 -23.75 15.61 -19.56
C ARG A 79 -22.97 16.31 -18.44
N LEU A 80 -21.64 16.16 -18.44
CA LEU A 80 -20.76 16.83 -17.47
C LEU A 80 -20.81 18.34 -17.64
N LEU A 81 -20.59 18.84 -18.82
CA LEU A 81 -20.60 20.27 -19.10
C LEU A 81 -21.96 20.91 -18.78
N THR A 82 -23.05 20.21 -19.06
CA THR A 82 -24.38 20.64 -18.66
C THR A 82 -24.54 20.79 -17.17
N ALA A 83 -24.06 19.83 -16.39
CA ALA A 83 -24.13 19.88 -14.92
C ALA A 83 -23.36 21.08 -14.37
N PHE A 84 -22.19 21.39 -14.90
CA PHE A 84 -21.41 22.57 -14.49
C PHE A 84 -22.04 23.88 -14.95
N SER A 85 -22.55 23.95 -16.15
CA SER A 85 -23.20 25.11 -16.71
C SER A 85 -24.45 25.52 -15.92
N GLU A 86 -25.25 24.57 -15.48
CA GLU A 86 -26.44 24.80 -14.66
C GLU A 86 -26.14 25.51 -13.34
N GLU A 87 -24.94 25.36 -12.80
CA GLU A 87 -24.49 26.01 -11.57
C GLU A 87 -23.62 27.25 -11.83
N GLY A 88 -23.53 27.70 -13.09
CA GLY A 88 -22.74 28.86 -13.47
C GLY A 88 -21.22 28.64 -13.52
N ALA A 89 -20.78 27.40 -13.61
CA ALA A 89 -19.37 27.03 -13.72
C ALA A 89 -19.01 26.63 -15.16
N GLU A 90 -19.10 27.58 -16.10
CA GLU A 90 -18.88 27.31 -17.53
C GLU A 90 -17.39 27.28 -17.91
N ASP A 91 -16.52 27.88 -17.12
CA ASP A 91 -15.09 28.00 -17.37
C ASP A 91 -14.29 26.87 -16.72
N VAL A 92 -14.82 25.66 -16.76
CA VAL A 92 -14.12 24.45 -16.28
C VAL A 92 -13.58 23.66 -17.46
N HIS A 93 -12.37 23.11 -17.28
CA HIS A 93 -11.79 22.15 -18.21
C HIS A 93 -11.92 20.75 -17.59
N ILE A 94 -12.50 19.83 -18.35
CA ILE A 94 -12.75 18.46 -17.90
C ILE A 94 -12.07 17.47 -18.82
N GLU A 95 -11.33 16.53 -18.27
CA GLU A 95 -10.84 15.36 -18.97
C GLU A 95 -11.45 14.10 -18.37
N ILE A 96 -12.05 13.28 -19.23
CA ILE A 96 -12.48 11.93 -18.85
C ILE A 96 -11.26 11.03 -19.02
N ILE A 97 -10.69 10.60 -17.87
CA ILE A 97 -9.50 9.73 -17.86
C ILE A 97 -9.88 8.31 -18.24
N LYS A 98 -10.97 7.81 -17.69
CA LYS A 98 -11.51 6.48 -17.93
C LYS A 98 -13.00 6.49 -17.66
N SER A 99 -13.77 5.78 -18.47
CA SER A 99 -15.19 5.60 -18.25
C SER A 99 -15.56 4.13 -18.40
N THR A 100 -16.30 3.65 -17.44
CA THR A 100 -16.92 2.31 -17.45
C THR A 100 -18.40 2.47 -17.19
N LYS A 101 -19.19 1.41 -17.35
CA LYS A 101 -20.63 1.45 -17.02
C LYS A 101 -20.90 1.79 -15.56
N SER A 102 -19.97 1.47 -14.66
CA SER A 102 -20.14 1.65 -13.23
C SER A 102 -19.50 2.93 -12.69
N LYS A 103 -18.43 3.44 -13.31
CA LYS A 103 -17.71 4.62 -12.84
C LYS A 103 -17.09 5.42 -13.98
N THR A 104 -17.04 6.74 -13.78
CA THR A 104 -16.32 7.69 -14.63
C THR A 104 -15.26 8.41 -13.81
N TYR A 105 -14.02 8.40 -14.26
CA TYR A 105 -12.88 9.01 -13.59
C TYR A 105 -12.47 10.26 -14.33
N LEU A 106 -12.34 11.37 -13.60
CA LEU A 106 -12.19 12.71 -14.16
C LEU A 106 -10.97 13.43 -13.62
N TRP A 107 -10.39 14.29 -14.44
CA TRP A 107 -9.52 15.39 -14.05
C TRP A 107 -10.20 16.69 -14.41
N ILE A 108 -10.30 17.63 -13.46
CA ILE A 108 -11.03 18.89 -13.61
C ILE A 108 -10.12 20.04 -13.20
N LEU A 109 -9.99 21.03 -14.09
CA LEU A 109 -9.24 22.26 -13.86
C LEU A 109 -10.20 23.45 -13.94
N TYR A 110 -10.16 24.33 -12.94
CA TYR A 110 -11.06 25.48 -12.88
C TYR A 110 -10.44 26.65 -12.09
N PRO A 111 -10.87 27.91 -12.38
CA PRO A 111 -10.43 29.07 -11.63
C PRO A 111 -10.85 29.00 -10.16
N LYS A 112 -9.97 29.44 -9.24
CA LYS A 112 -10.29 29.43 -7.80
C LYS A 112 -11.53 30.24 -7.42
N ASN A 113 -11.84 31.28 -8.17
CA ASN A 113 -13.04 32.08 -7.95
C ASN A 113 -14.35 31.35 -8.33
N ARG A 114 -14.26 30.18 -8.95
CA ARG A 114 -15.41 29.31 -9.26
C ARG A 114 -15.57 28.15 -8.26
N ASP A 115 -14.74 28.11 -7.23
CA ASP A 115 -14.72 26.94 -6.33
C ASP A 115 -16.08 26.68 -5.68
N ALA A 116 -16.77 27.69 -5.21
CA ALA A 116 -18.07 27.53 -4.60
C ALA A 116 -19.10 26.88 -5.56
N ALA A 117 -19.15 27.33 -6.81
CA ALA A 117 -20.04 26.76 -7.83
C ALA A 117 -19.64 25.31 -8.18
N VAL A 118 -18.35 25.06 -8.31
CA VAL A 118 -17.83 23.72 -8.60
C VAL A 118 -18.10 22.76 -7.46
N GLN A 119 -17.91 23.17 -6.21
CA GLN A 119 -18.23 22.35 -5.05
C GLN A 119 -19.74 22.02 -4.97
N ALA A 120 -20.61 22.97 -5.36
CA ALA A 120 -22.03 22.71 -5.45
C ALA A 120 -22.36 21.64 -6.48
N VAL A 121 -21.70 21.69 -7.66
CA VAL A 121 -21.83 20.64 -8.68
C VAL A 121 -21.35 19.30 -8.14
N PHE A 122 -20.18 19.26 -7.51
CA PHE A 122 -19.61 18.02 -6.96
C PHE A 122 -20.57 17.33 -5.98
N ARG A 123 -21.21 18.09 -5.11
CA ARG A 123 -22.24 17.56 -4.19
C ARG A 123 -23.47 17.04 -4.94
N LYS A 124 -23.91 17.76 -5.95
CA LYS A 124 -25.10 17.42 -6.73
C LYS A 124 -24.91 16.13 -7.53
N ILE A 125 -23.76 15.96 -8.17
CA ILE A 125 -23.49 14.80 -9.03
C ILE A 125 -22.79 13.64 -8.30
N GLY A 126 -22.40 13.84 -7.04
CA GLY A 126 -21.73 12.80 -6.25
C GLY A 126 -20.27 12.57 -6.62
N PHE A 127 -19.56 13.63 -6.98
CA PHE A 127 -18.13 13.52 -7.27
C PHE A 127 -17.33 13.19 -6.01
N ALA A 128 -16.59 12.11 -6.06
CA ALA A 128 -15.77 11.61 -4.96
C ALA A 128 -14.29 11.77 -5.27
N GLU A 129 -13.58 12.54 -4.43
CA GLU A 129 -12.14 12.68 -4.52
C GLU A 129 -11.46 11.53 -3.78
N PRO A 130 -10.50 10.83 -4.39
CA PRO A 130 -9.75 9.79 -3.70
C PRO A 130 -8.80 10.40 -2.67
N VAL A 131 -8.54 9.65 -1.61
CA VAL A 131 -7.55 10.04 -0.62
C VAL A 131 -6.17 9.61 -1.11
N PHE A 132 -5.42 10.53 -1.71
CA PHE A 132 -4.02 10.32 -2.09
C PHE A 132 -3.11 11.11 -1.16
N SER A 133 -1.92 10.58 -0.92
CA SER A 133 -0.80 11.43 -0.51
C SER A 133 -0.41 12.31 -1.71
N LEU A 134 -0.25 13.61 -1.49
CA LEU A 134 0.27 14.51 -2.53
C LEU A 134 1.60 13.96 -3.07
N SER A 135 1.75 13.96 -4.38
CA SER A 135 2.91 13.38 -5.04
C SER A 135 3.33 14.23 -6.24
N HIS A 136 4.65 14.39 -6.41
CA HIS A 136 5.24 15.03 -7.59
C HIS A 136 5.17 14.13 -8.83
N HIS A 137 4.73 12.87 -8.66
CA HIS A 137 4.69 11.89 -9.73
C HIS A 137 3.32 11.86 -10.41
N THR A 138 3.31 11.45 -11.67
CA THR A 138 2.10 10.99 -12.34
C THR A 138 1.58 9.74 -11.63
N PRO A 139 0.29 9.37 -11.78
CA PRO A 139 -0.23 8.11 -11.23
C PRO A 139 0.60 6.89 -11.66
N LYS A 140 0.99 6.82 -12.92
CA LYS A 140 1.85 5.74 -13.45
C LYS A 140 3.18 5.65 -12.72
N LYS A 141 3.88 6.78 -12.57
CA LYS A 141 5.16 6.84 -11.88
C LYS A 141 5.02 6.50 -10.40
N LYS A 142 3.95 6.96 -9.76
CA LYS A 142 3.67 6.65 -8.36
C LYS A 142 3.44 5.16 -8.14
N ILE A 143 2.70 4.51 -9.03
CA ILE A 143 2.51 3.04 -8.98
C ILE A 143 3.84 2.31 -9.11
N GLU A 144 4.73 2.76 -10.01
CA GLU A 144 6.07 2.16 -10.16
C GLU A 144 6.92 2.33 -8.91
N VAL A 145 6.92 3.50 -8.29
CA VAL A 145 7.64 3.78 -7.03
C VAL A 145 7.11 2.88 -5.91
N LEU A 146 5.79 2.75 -5.81
CA LEU A 146 5.15 1.88 -4.82
C LEU A 146 5.50 0.40 -5.07
N GLU A 147 5.56 -0.02 -6.34
CA GLU A 147 5.94 -1.39 -6.69
C GLU A 147 7.38 -1.70 -6.28
N THR A 148 8.30 -0.77 -6.50
CA THR A 148 9.70 -0.91 -6.05
C THR A 148 9.77 -1.09 -4.53
N ALA A 149 9.03 -0.29 -3.78
CA ALA A 149 8.96 -0.40 -2.32
C ALA A 149 8.37 -1.74 -1.88
N LYS A 150 7.32 -2.21 -2.56
CA LYS A 150 6.71 -3.52 -2.30
C LYS A 150 7.71 -4.65 -2.52
N GLN A 151 8.42 -4.63 -3.64
CA GLN A 151 9.41 -5.67 -3.97
C GLN A 151 10.55 -5.70 -2.95
N ALA A 152 10.99 -4.56 -2.43
CA ALA A 152 11.99 -4.49 -1.38
C ALA A 152 11.52 -5.20 -0.09
N LEU A 153 10.25 -4.99 0.31
CA LEU A 153 9.67 -5.65 1.49
C LEU A 153 9.49 -7.15 1.27
N LEU A 154 9.07 -7.56 0.09
CA LEU A 154 8.96 -8.99 -0.26
C LEU A 154 10.31 -9.69 -0.21
N SER A 155 11.35 -9.05 -0.74
CA SER A 155 12.72 -9.57 -0.71
C SER A 155 13.25 -9.68 0.73
N GLU A 156 12.99 -8.67 1.56
CA GLU A 156 13.36 -8.70 2.98
C GLU A 156 12.66 -9.86 3.70
N ASN A 157 11.37 -10.09 3.43
CA ASN A 157 10.62 -11.20 4.01
C ASN A 157 11.19 -12.56 3.59
N GLU A 158 11.61 -12.72 2.35
CA GLU A 158 12.27 -13.96 1.89
C GLU A 158 13.58 -14.19 2.66
N GLY A 159 14.33 -13.14 2.94
CA GLY A 159 15.52 -13.20 3.80
C GLY A 159 15.19 -13.66 5.21
N TYR A 160 14.15 -13.09 5.84
CA TYR A 160 13.69 -13.51 7.16
C TYR A 160 13.23 -14.97 7.20
N LYS A 161 12.47 -15.41 6.20
CA LYS A 161 12.01 -16.80 6.11
C LYS A 161 13.18 -17.78 6.03
N LYS A 162 14.19 -17.44 5.26
CA LYS A 162 15.41 -18.25 5.13
C LYS A 162 16.17 -18.31 6.46
N ASP A 163 16.31 -17.19 7.15
CA ASP A 163 16.99 -17.12 8.45
C ASP A 163 16.21 -17.88 9.53
N ILE A 164 14.87 -17.82 9.50
CA ILE A 164 14.01 -18.61 10.40
C ILE A 164 14.25 -20.10 10.16
N MET A 165 14.27 -20.53 8.91
CA MET A 165 14.53 -21.95 8.58
C MET A 165 15.89 -22.41 9.09
N ASN A 166 16.92 -21.59 8.96
CA ASN A 166 18.25 -21.89 9.49
C ASN A 166 18.25 -22.03 11.01
N CYS A 167 17.55 -21.13 11.71
CA CYS A 167 17.41 -21.21 13.18
C CYS A 167 16.62 -22.44 13.60
N VAL A 168 15.55 -22.80 12.90
CA VAL A 168 14.76 -23.99 13.19
C VAL A 168 15.60 -25.25 13.00
N GLN A 169 16.37 -25.34 11.92
CA GLN A 169 17.27 -26.46 11.66
C GLN A 169 18.33 -26.61 12.77
N TYR A 170 18.90 -25.51 13.19
CA TYR A 170 19.86 -25.51 14.30
C TYR A 170 19.24 -26.03 15.60
N LEU A 171 18.02 -25.61 15.93
CA LEU A 171 17.30 -26.08 17.11
C LEU A 171 16.98 -27.58 17.02
N ASP A 172 16.61 -28.08 15.85
CA ASP A 172 16.36 -29.50 15.61
C ASP A 172 17.62 -30.32 15.78
N GLU A 173 18.77 -29.84 15.32
CA GLU A 173 20.07 -30.49 15.51
C GLU A 173 20.45 -30.56 16.98
N ILE A 174 20.26 -29.50 17.77
CA ILE A 174 20.49 -29.48 19.19
C ILE A 174 19.58 -30.51 19.89
N LYS A 175 18.29 -30.55 19.53
CA LYS A 175 17.35 -31.51 20.11
C LYS A 175 17.78 -32.94 19.84
N LEU A 176 18.18 -33.28 18.63
CA LEU A 176 18.69 -34.62 18.28
C LEU A 176 19.95 -34.98 19.08
N PHE A 177 20.85 -34.04 19.27
CA PHE A 177 22.07 -34.25 20.06
C PHE A 177 21.74 -34.59 21.49
N TYR A 178 20.85 -33.87 22.16
CA TYR A 178 20.44 -34.15 23.53
C TYR A 178 19.61 -35.41 23.65
N ASP A 179 18.77 -35.74 22.70
CA ASP A 179 18.03 -37.01 22.68
C ASP A 179 19.02 -38.22 22.65
N ARG A 180 20.09 -38.12 21.86
CA ARG A 180 21.16 -39.14 21.82
C ARG A 180 21.91 -39.26 23.15
N LEU A 181 22.17 -38.14 23.79
CA LEU A 181 22.82 -38.17 25.13
C LEU A 181 21.93 -38.84 26.16
N LEU A 182 20.64 -38.59 26.18
CA LEU A 182 19.68 -39.22 27.04
C LEU A 182 19.61 -40.73 26.81
N MET A 183 19.59 -41.17 25.57
CA MET A 183 19.62 -42.60 25.21
C MET A 183 20.89 -43.29 25.70
N ARG A 184 22.05 -42.64 25.66
CA ARG A 184 23.31 -43.17 26.20
C ARG A 184 23.28 -43.31 27.72
N ARG A 185 22.61 -42.41 28.44
CA ARG A 185 22.47 -42.46 29.89
C ARG A 185 21.59 -43.59 30.37
N GLU A 186 20.59 -43.98 29.58
CA GLU A 186 19.68 -45.08 29.88
C GLU A 186 20.29 -46.47 29.69
N LYS A 187 21.39 -46.54 28.92
CA LYS A 187 22.14 -47.77 28.70
C LYS A 187 23.26 -47.90 29.76
#